data_47e274ab0143afc72aa84521888dd9eb
#
_entry.id   47e274ab0143afc72aa84521888dd9eb
#
_cell.length_a   1.000
_cell.length_b   1.000
_cell.length_c   1.000
_cell.angle_alpha   90.00
_cell.angle_beta   90.00
_cell.angle_gamma   90.00
#
_symmetry.space_group_name_H-M   'P 1'
#
loop_
_entity.id
_entity.type
_entity.pdbx_description
1 polymer ?
#
loop_
_entity_poly.entity_id
_entity_poly.type
_entity_poly.pdbx_seq_one_letter_code
_entity_poly.pdbx_strand_id
1 'polypeptide(L)'
;MKLSLLHALPSMAADKTCISLILKLVSSLSPRPGLAPLRLSLLYKLWRVETRAYPFLQKALLESVPESCALEFMTTQAVVIRDIVRSHAASLGTDLLPILSNILNQATSPEAGTASAIALEGIFILLQHSIIDMKTTIKVLAPKCSRDRRPAVLINYIKLLGLAPTFKLSGPEYNNFLVDSVKW
;
A
#
# COMPACT_ATOMS: atom_id res chain seq x y z
N MET A 1 -20.30 -11.39 16.78
CA MET A 1 -21.35 -11.67 15.78
C MET A 1 -21.57 -10.56 14.73
N LYS A 2 -21.69 -9.27 15.08
CA LYS A 2 -21.94 -8.19 14.07
C LYS A 2 -20.76 -7.96 13.08
N LEU A 3 -19.51 -8.06 13.53
CA LEU A 3 -18.30 -7.89 12.68
C LEU A 3 -18.16 -9.02 11.64
N SER A 4 -18.48 -10.26 11.99
CA SER A 4 -18.41 -11.40 11.08
C SER A 4 -19.40 -11.25 9.92
N LEU A 5 -20.59 -10.69 10.19
CA LEU A 5 -21.58 -10.40 9.16
C LEU A 5 -21.11 -9.31 8.19
N LEU A 6 -20.45 -8.26 8.69
CA LEU A 6 -19.87 -7.21 7.83
C LEU A 6 -18.80 -7.78 6.89
N HIS A 7 -17.97 -8.69 7.37
CA HIS A 7 -16.95 -9.34 6.53
C HIS A 7 -17.52 -10.28 5.46
N ALA A 8 -18.74 -10.77 5.64
CA ALA A 8 -19.43 -11.59 4.65
C ALA A 8 -20.14 -10.76 3.55
N LEU A 9 -20.40 -9.46 3.77
CA LEU A 9 -21.09 -8.61 2.80
C LEU A 9 -20.48 -8.62 1.39
N PRO A 10 -19.15 -8.52 1.20
CA PRO A 10 -18.57 -8.53 -0.14
C PRO A 10 -18.85 -9.82 -0.91
N SER A 11 -18.97 -10.98 -0.26
CA SER A 11 -19.27 -12.25 -0.93
C SER A 11 -20.68 -12.30 -1.51
N MET A 12 -21.62 -11.54 -0.92
CA MET A 12 -22.98 -11.40 -1.45
C MET A 12 -23.04 -10.61 -2.77
N ALA A 13 -21.97 -9.88 -3.13
CA ALA A 13 -21.87 -9.16 -4.39
C ALA A 13 -21.72 -10.08 -5.61
N ALA A 14 -21.60 -11.38 -5.42
CA ALA A 14 -21.74 -12.37 -6.49
C ALA A 14 -23.12 -12.27 -7.16
N ASP A 15 -24.16 -11.88 -6.41
CA ASP A 15 -25.43 -11.44 -6.96
C ASP A 15 -25.38 -9.94 -7.26
N LYS A 16 -25.46 -9.60 -8.56
CA LYS A 16 -25.38 -8.21 -9.04
C LYS A 16 -26.48 -7.29 -8.48
N THR A 17 -27.61 -7.85 -8.08
CA THR A 17 -28.72 -7.09 -7.47
C THR A 17 -28.36 -6.55 -6.09
N CYS A 18 -27.48 -7.23 -5.37
CA CYS A 18 -27.04 -6.86 -4.02
C CYS A 18 -25.98 -5.74 -3.99
N ILE A 19 -25.29 -5.46 -5.09
CA ILE A 19 -24.14 -4.54 -5.13
C ILE A 19 -24.51 -3.13 -4.65
N SER A 20 -25.64 -2.60 -5.10
CA SER A 20 -26.09 -1.26 -4.71
C SER A 20 -26.42 -1.16 -3.22
N LEU A 21 -26.99 -2.21 -2.64
CA LEU A 21 -27.27 -2.29 -1.22
C LEU A 21 -25.99 -2.39 -0.40
N ILE A 22 -25.03 -3.22 -0.85
CA ILE A 22 -23.74 -3.37 -0.18
C ILE A 22 -22.98 -2.03 -0.19
N LEU A 23 -22.94 -1.34 -1.33
CA LEU A 23 -22.32 -0.02 -1.42
C LEU A 23 -22.96 1.01 -0.48
N LYS A 24 -24.28 1.04 -0.39
CA LYS A 24 -25.00 1.90 0.55
C LYS A 24 -24.64 1.57 2.01
N LEU A 25 -24.63 0.29 2.37
CA LEU A 25 -24.26 -0.16 3.72
C LEU A 25 -22.81 0.20 4.06
N VAL A 26 -21.87 -0.06 3.16
CA VAL A 26 -20.46 0.27 3.37
C VAL A 26 -20.26 1.79 3.44
N SER A 27 -20.97 2.56 2.62
CA SER A 27 -20.94 4.03 2.66
C SER A 27 -21.53 4.59 3.96
N SER A 28 -22.50 3.92 4.57
CA SER A 28 -23.07 4.33 5.87
C SER A 28 -22.08 4.23 7.04
N LEU A 29 -20.93 3.56 6.85
CA LEU A 29 -19.84 3.53 7.83
C LEU A 29 -19.00 4.81 7.79
N SER A 30 -19.12 5.62 6.72
CA SER A 30 -18.29 6.84 6.50
C SER A 30 -18.32 7.86 7.64
N PRO A 31 -19.48 8.11 8.31
CA PRO A 31 -19.53 9.10 9.39
C PRO A 31 -18.73 8.71 10.65
N ARG A 32 -18.21 7.48 10.69
CA ARG A 32 -17.49 6.94 11.86
C ARG A 32 -16.01 6.76 11.52
N PRO A 33 -15.13 7.70 11.87
CA PRO A 33 -13.74 7.66 11.47
C PRO A 33 -13.00 6.40 11.97
N GLY A 34 -13.32 5.88 13.13
CA GLY A 34 -12.75 4.62 13.64
C GLY A 34 -13.12 3.37 12.82
N LEU A 35 -14.09 3.47 11.91
CA LEU A 35 -14.46 2.38 10.99
C LEU A 35 -13.85 2.56 9.59
N ALA A 36 -13.07 3.60 9.34
CA ALA A 36 -12.44 3.86 8.04
C ALA A 36 -11.55 2.68 7.57
N PRO A 37 -10.70 2.06 8.42
CA PRO A 37 -9.91 0.89 8.02
C PRO A 37 -10.79 -0.30 7.60
N LEU A 38 -11.85 -0.57 8.37
CA LEU A 38 -12.80 -1.63 8.05
C LEU A 38 -13.52 -1.35 6.72
N ARG A 39 -13.99 -0.11 6.53
CA ARG A 39 -14.64 0.32 5.29
C ARG A 39 -13.74 0.14 4.08
N LEU A 40 -12.48 0.54 4.18
CA LEU A 40 -11.48 0.38 3.13
C LEU A 40 -11.28 -1.11 2.78
N SER A 41 -11.14 -1.98 3.78
CA SER A 41 -11.02 -3.42 3.59
C SER A 41 -12.25 -4.03 2.91
N LEU A 42 -13.46 -3.60 3.28
CA LEU A 42 -14.71 -4.08 2.68
C LEU A 42 -14.83 -3.63 1.22
N LEU A 43 -14.49 -2.37 0.91
CA LEU A 43 -14.49 -1.86 -0.47
C LEU A 43 -13.46 -2.58 -1.34
N TYR A 44 -12.29 -2.90 -0.80
CA TYR A 44 -11.30 -3.70 -1.51
C TYR A 44 -11.82 -5.11 -1.83
N LYS A 45 -12.42 -5.79 -0.85
CA LYS A 45 -13.02 -7.11 -1.08
C LYS A 45 -14.18 -7.05 -2.09
N LEU A 46 -15.00 -6.00 -2.03
CA LEU A 46 -16.09 -5.78 -2.98
C LEU A 46 -15.54 -5.57 -4.40
N TRP A 47 -14.51 -4.75 -4.55
CA TRP A 47 -13.86 -4.51 -5.84
C TRP A 47 -13.29 -5.78 -6.46
N ARG A 48 -12.75 -6.69 -5.67
CA ARG A 48 -12.28 -7.99 -6.17
C ARG A 48 -13.37 -8.85 -6.80
N VAL A 49 -14.62 -8.67 -6.41
CA VAL A 49 -15.79 -9.37 -6.96
C VAL A 49 -16.43 -8.56 -8.08
N GLU A 50 -16.49 -7.24 -7.93
CA GLU A 50 -17.13 -6.32 -8.87
C GLU A 50 -16.21 -5.13 -9.18
N THR A 51 -15.55 -5.16 -10.33
CA THR A 51 -14.55 -4.17 -10.73
C THR A 51 -15.09 -2.75 -10.83
N ARG A 52 -16.39 -2.57 -11.09
CA ARG A 52 -17.06 -1.26 -11.12
C ARG A 52 -17.09 -0.55 -9.76
N ALA A 53 -16.76 -1.26 -8.67
CA ALA A 53 -16.63 -0.64 -7.35
C ALA A 53 -15.32 0.16 -7.18
N TYR A 54 -14.39 0.16 -8.16
CA TYR A 54 -13.09 0.85 -8.07
C TYR A 54 -13.20 2.33 -7.71
N PRO A 55 -14.09 3.15 -8.29
CA PRO A 55 -14.19 4.58 -7.92
C PRO A 55 -14.49 4.81 -6.43
N PHE A 56 -15.26 3.91 -5.81
CA PHE A 56 -15.56 3.98 -4.37
C PHE A 56 -14.35 3.60 -3.53
N LEU A 57 -13.59 2.58 -3.97
CA LEU A 57 -12.33 2.18 -3.36
C LEU A 57 -11.29 3.30 -3.46
N GLN A 58 -11.11 3.91 -4.64
CA GLN A 58 -10.18 5.00 -4.88
C GLN A 58 -10.50 6.21 -3.98
N LYS A 59 -11.77 6.57 -3.88
CA LYS A 59 -12.20 7.64 -2.97
C LYS A 59 -11.84 7.33 -1.51
N ALA A 60 -12.06 6.08 -1.07
CA ALA A 60 -11.74 5.66 0.29
C ALA A 60 -10.21 5.62 0.54
N LEU A 61 -9.40 5.29 -0.47
CA LEU A 61 -7.94 5.35 -0.38
C LEU A 61 -7.40 6.77 -0.17
N LEU A 62 -8.11 7.79 -0.65
CA LEU A 62 -7.71 9.20 -0.55
C LEU A 62 -8.35 9.93 0.64
N GLU A 63 -9.07 9.21 1.49
CA GLU A 63 -9.78 9.81 2.61
C GLU A 63 -8.82 10.29 3.70
N SER A 64 -9.11 11.47 4.24
CA SER A 64 -8.47 11.95 5.46
C SER A 64 -9.16 11.37 6.69
N VAL A 65 -8.36 10.84 7.62
CA VAL A 65 -8.84 10.28 8.88
C VAL A 65 -8.23 11.03 10.06
N PRO A 66 -8.93 11.08 11.21
CA PRO A 66 -8.37 11.65 12.43
C PRO A 66 -7.11 10.89 12.89
N GLU A 67 -6.25 11.59 13.62
CA GLU A 67 -5.00 11.05 14.14
C GLU A 67 -5.20 9.80 15.01
N SER A 68 -6.32 9.73 15.73
CA SER A 68 -6.68 8.58 16.59
C SER A 68 -6.82 7.24 15.87
N CYS A 69 -7.05 7.24 14.56
CA CYS A 69 -7.13 6.02 13.75
C CYS A 69 -6.18 6.04 12.53
N ALA A 70 -5.30 7.05 12.47
CA ALA A 70 -4.41 7.26 11.33
C ALA A 70 -3.46 6.07 11.12
N LEU A 71 -2.90 5.51 12.17
CA LEU A 71 -1.96 4.38 12.10
C LEU A 71 -2.63 3.12 11.52
N GLU A 72 -3.80 2.77 12.05
CA GLU A 72 -4.55 1.59 11.60
C GLU A 72 -5.04 1.77 10.15
N PHE A 73 -5.51 2.97 9.83
CA PHE A 73 -5.93 3.31 8.47
C PHE A 73 -4.76 3.23 7.49
N MET A 74 -3.62 3.83 7.82
CA MET A 74 -2.40 3.84 7.01
C MET A 74 -1.87 2.42 6.77
N THR A 75 -1.92 1.55 7.80
CA THR A 75 -1.54 0.14 7.68
C THR A 75 -2.48 -0.60 6.73
N THR A 76 -3.79 -0.40 6.89
CA THR A 76 -4.80 -1.00 6.01
C THR A 76 -4.67 -0.49 4.57
N GLN A 77 -4.41 0.80 4.39
CA GLN A 77 -4.17 1.44 3.10
C GLN A 77 -2.95 0.81 2.40
N ALA A 78 -1.84 0.64 3.13
CA ALA A 78 -0.64 -0.03 2.60
C ALA A 78 -0.92 -1.47 2.16
N VAL A 79 -1.66 -2.25 2.97
CA VAL A 79 -2.05 -3.64 2.64
C VAL A 79 -2.91 -3.67 1.38
N VAL A 80 -3.94 -2.84 1.31
CA VAL A 80 -4.87 -2.79 0.17
C VAL A 80 -4.11 -2.41 -1.11
N ILE A 81 -3.26 -1.39 -1.06
CA ILE A 81 -2.49 -0.96 -2.24
C ILE A 81 -1.50 -2.04 -2.67
N ARG A 82 -0.75 -2.65 -1.74
CA ARG A 82 0.13 -3.77 -2.05
C ARG A 82 -0.60 -4.90 -2.77
N ASP A 83 -1.78 -5.27 -2.32
CA ASP A 83 -2.56 -6.35 -2.90
C ASP A 83 -3.15 -5.96 -4.27
N ILE A 84 -3.52 -4.69 -4.47
CA ILE A 84 -3.91 -4.16 -5.78
C ILE A 84 -2.74 -4.21 -6.75
N VAL A 85 -1.57 -3.69 -6.39
CA VAL A 85 -0.41 -3.68 -7.30
C VAL A 85 0.11 -5.09 -7.57
N ARG A 86 -0.08 -6.06 -6.68
CA ARG A 86 0.27 -7.46 -6.93
C ARG A 86 -0.52 -8.07 -8.08
N SER A 87 -1.77 -7.68 -8.25
CA SER A 87 -2.66 -8.22 -9.29
C SER A 87 -2.85 -7.31 -10.50
N HIS A 88 -2.66 -5.99 -10.32
CA HIS A 88 -2.98 -4.95 -11.31
C HIS A 88 -1.87 -3.90 -11.45
N ALA A 89 -0.59 -4.30 -11.33
CA ALA A 89 0.55 -3.39 -11.39
C ALA A 89 0.53 -2.50 -12.65
N ALA A 90 0.34 -3.12 -13.83
CA ALA A 90 0.39 -2.41 -15.11
C ALA A 90 -0.73 -1.38 -15.30
N SER A 91 -1.92 -1.60 -14.73
CA SER A 91 -3.07 -0.74 -14.95
C SER A 91 -3.27 0.32 -13.86
N LEU A 92 -2.91 0.02 -12.61
CA LEU A 92 -3.19 0.89 -11.46
C LEU A 92 -1.93 1.31 -10.68
N GLY A 93 -0.77 0.71 -11.00
CA GLY A 93 0.45 0.91 -10.22
C GLY A 93 0.93 2.35 -10.18
N THR A 94 0.88 3.05 -11.33
CA THR A 94 1.30 4.45 -11.42
C THR A 94 0.42 5.37 -10.58
N ASP A 95 -0.90 5.13 -10.58
CA ASP A 95 -1.86 5.96 -9.85
C ASP A 95 -1.77 5.76 -8.32
N LEU A 96 -1.32 4.59 -7.89
CA LEU A 96 -1.20 4.24 -6.47
C LEU A 96 0.17 4.59 -5.87
N LEU A 97 1.18 4.84 -6.69
CA LEU A 97 2.54 5.19 -6.24
C LEU A 97 2.57 6.44 -5.34
N PRO A 98 1.85 7.54 -5.62
CA PRO A 98 1.82 8.71 -4.75
C PRO A 98 1.31 8.39 -3.35
N ILE A 99 0.34 7.48 -3.22
CA ILE A 99 -0.21 7.08 -1.92
C ILE A 99 0.83 6.27 -1.13
N LEU A 100 1.55 5.32 -1.78
CA LEU A 100 2.66 4.59 -1.15
C LEU A 100 3.76 5.54 -0.67
N SER A 101 4.12 6.53 -1.49
CA SER A 101 5.10 7.56 -1.12
C SER A 101 4.64 8.39 0.09
N ASN A 102 3.35 8.75 0.13
CA ASN A 102 2.77 9.47 1.25
C ASN A 102 2.80 8.66 2.54
N ILE A 103 2.45 7.36 2.48
CA ILE A 103 2.56 6.45 3.62
C ILE A 103 4.00 6.44 4.17
N LEU A 104 5.01 6.28 3.30
CA LEU A 104 6.41 6.30 3.72
C LEU A 104 6.87 7.64 4.32
N ASN A 105 6.26 8.76 3.91
CA ASN A 105 6.55 10.07 4.47
C ASN A 105 5.92 10.28 5.85
N GLN A 106 4.74 9.75 6.07
CA GLN A 106 3.97 9.92 7.31
C GLN A 106 4.30 8.86 8.37
N ALA A 107 4.60 7.62 7.93
CA ALA A 107 4.85 6.48 8.80
C ALA A 107 6.27 6.50 9.41
N THR A 108 6.61 7.55 10.17
CA THR A 108 7.94 7.76 10.76
C THR A 108 8.06 7.22 12.19
N SER A 109 6.94 7.06 12.90
CA SER A 109 6.95 6.56 14.27
C SER A 109 7.35 5.08 14.35
N PRO A 110 7.89 4.61 15.49
CA PRO A 110 8.23 3.19 15.67
C PRO A 110 7.06 2.24 15.40
N GLU A 111 5.87 2.60 15.83
CA GLU A 111 4.64 1.82 15.69
C GLU A 111 4.19 1.70 14.21
N ALA A 112 4.53 2.71 13.40
CA ALA A 112 4.21 2.74 11.97
C ALA A 112 5.16 1.88 11.10
N GLY A 113 6.08 1.14 11.71
CA GLY A 113 7.03 0.28 11.00
C GLY A 113 6.36 -0.73 10.08
N THR A 114 5.23 -1.30 10.49
CA THR A 114 4.46 -2.24 9.68
C THR A 114 3.90 -1.57 8.43
N ALA A 115 3.30 -0.38 8.54
CA ALA A 115 2.77 0.36 7.40
C ALA A 115 3.88 0.70 6.39
N SER A 116 5.04 1.19 6.88
CA SER A 116 6.22 1.48 6.04
C SER A 116 6.74 0.23 5.35
N ALA A 117 6.85 -0.89 6.06
CA ALA A 117 7.35 -2.14 5.52
C ALA A 117 6.45 -2.68 4.39
N ILE A 118 5.13 -2.62 4.57
CA ILE A 118 4.16 -3.05 3.55
C ILE A 118 4.16 -2.09 2.36
N ALA A 119 4.31 -0.78 2.59
CA ALA A 119 4.45 0.20 1.51
C ALA A 119 5.70 -0.06 0.67
N LEU A 120 6.84 -0.39 1.29
CA LEU A 120 8.06 -0.81 0.58
C LEU A 120 7.85 -2.11 -0.21
N GLU A 121 7.08 -3.07 0.31
CA GLU A 121 6.70 -4.28 -0.44
C GLU A 121 5.87 -3.92 -1.69
N GLY A 122 4.95 -2.97 -1.60
CA GLY A 122 4.22 -2.44 -2.76
C GLY A 122 5.15 -1.83 -3.81
N ILE A 123 6.12 -1.01 -3.39
CA ILE A 123 7.13 -0.43 -4.28
C ILE A 123 8.01 -1.52 -4.91
N PHE A 124 8.40 -2.53 -4.14
CA PHE A 124 9.15 -3.68 -4.64
C PHE A 124 8.41 -4.39 -5.79
N ILE A 125 7.10 -4.61 -5.65
CA ILE A 125 6.26 -5.21 -6.68
C ILE A 125 6.22 -4.32 -7.94
N LEU A 126 6.06 -3.01 -7.78
CA LEU A 126 6.08 -2.06 -8.91
C LEU A 126 7.41 -2.07 -9.66
N LEU A 127 8.53 -2.21 -8.94
CA LEU A 127 9.85 -2.38 -9.55
C LEU A 127 9.95 -3.70 -10.31
N GLN A 128 9.52 -4.83 -9.72
CA GLN A 128 9.54 -6.14 -10.39
C GLN A 128 8.77 -6.12 -11.71
N HIS A 129 7.69 -5.37 -11.79
CA HIS A 129 6.89 -5.19 -13.00
C HIS A 129 7.40 -4.07 -13.92
N SER A 130 8.55 -3.45 -13.59
CA SER A 130 9.14 -2.34 -14.36
C SER A 130 8.19 -1.14 -14.56
N ILE A 131 7.27 -0.91 -13.63
CA ILE A 131 6.33 0.23 -13.67
C ILE A 131 7.04 1.52 -13.25
N ILE A 132 8.03 1.40 -12.37
CA ILE A 132 8.83 2.52 -11.88
C ILE A 132 10.32 2.25 -12.10
N ASP A 133 11.10 3.32 -12.24
CA ASP A 133 12.53 3.23 -12.45
C ASP A 133 13.29 2.95 -11.14
N MET A 134 14.14 1.93 -11.18
CA MET A 134 14.93 1.49 -10.02
C MET A 134 15.88 2.57 -9.52
N LYS A 135 16.62 3.23 -10.43
CA LYS A 135 17.64 4.23 -10.06
C LYS A 135 17.00 5.43 -9.34
N THR A 136 15.90 5.92 -9.89
CA THR A 136 15.15 7.03 -9.30
C THR A 136 14.57 6.63 -7.94
N THR A 137 13.96 5.44 -7.85
CA THR A 137 13.36 4.92 -6.63
C THR A 137 14.38 4.82 -5.50
N ILE A 138 15.57 4.25 -5.78
CA ILE A 138 16.61 4.13 -4.79
C ILE A 138 17.09 5.52 -4.32
N LYS A 139 17.32 6.46 -5.23
CA LYS A 139 17.73 7.84 -4.87
C LYS A 139 16.74 8.50 -3.88
N VAL A 140 15.46 8.25 -4.04
CA VAL A 140 14.42 8.81 -3.15
C VAL A 140 14.34 8.06 -1.82
N LEU A 141 14.49 6.74 -1.83
CA LEU A 141 14.33 5.91 -0.64
C LEU A 141 15.56 5.86 0.24
N ALA A 142 16.78 5.90 -0.34
CA ALA A 142 18.01 5.75 0.41
C ALA A 142 18.16 6.72 1.59
N PRO A 143 17.93 8.03 1.46
CA PRO A 143 18.07 8.96 2.58
C PRO A 143 17.13 8.67 3.75
N LYS A 144 16.00 8.00 3.46
CA LYS A 144 14.99 7.65 4.47
C LYS A 144 15.27 6.30 5.10
N CYS A 145 15.52 5.28 4.27
CA CYS A 145 15.65 3.91 4.73
C CYS A 145 17.00 3.59 5.33
N SER A 146 18.10 4.26 4.90
CA SER A 146 19.44 4.06 5.47
C SER A 146 19.58 4.49 6.93
N ARG A 147 18.70 5.37 7.41
CA ARG A 147 18.67 5.83 8.81
C ARG A 147 17.57 5.16 9.63
N ASP A 148 16.76 4.34 9.01
CA ASP A 148 15.67 3.65 9.67
C ASP A 148 16.22 2.50 10.52
N ARG A 149 15.76 2.38 11.76
CA ARG A 149 16.17 1.32 12.68
C ARG A 149 15.11 0.25 12.91
N ARG A 150 13.96 0.39 12.23
CA ARG A 150 12.86 -0.55 12.35
C ARG A 150 13.15 -1.82 11.53
N PRO A 151 13.25 -3.01 12.16
CA PRO A 151 13.70 -4.22 11.45
C PRO A 151 12.86 -4.59 10.23
N ALA A 152 11.53 -4.44 10.33
CA ALA A 152 10.63 -4.75 9.23
C ALA A 152 10.84 -3.86 8.00
N VAL A 153 11.16 -2.57 8.22
CA VAL A 153 11.47 -1.62 7.14
C VAL A 153 12.80 -1.98 6.49
N LEU A 154 13.82 -2.27 7.29
CA LEU A 154 15.15 -2.64 6.80
C LEU A 154 15.12 -3.91 5.97
N ILE A 155 14.42 -4.95 6.42
CA ILE A 155 14.27 -6.21 5.68
C ILE A 155 13.68 -5.96 4.29
N ASN A 156 12.61 -5.15 4.20
CA ASN A 156 11.99 -4.87 2.91
C ASN A 156 12.84 -3.93 2.03
N TYR A 157 13.57 -3.00 2.65
CA TYR A 157 14.53 -2.17 1.91
C TYR A 157 15.68 -3.00 1.33
N ILE A 158 16.26 -3.93 2.10
CA ILE A 158 17.30 -4.85 1.63
C ILE A 158 16.79 -5.74 0.49
N LYS A 159 15.55 -6.26 0.59
CA LYS A 159 14.91 -7.01 -0.51
C LYS A 159 14.82 -6.18 -1.77
N LEU A 160 14.47 -4.90 -1.64
CA LEU A 160 14.37 -3.95 -2.76
C LEU A 160 15.75 -3.73 -3.39
N LEU A 161 16.81 -3.52 -2.59
CA LEU A 161 18.18 -3.40 -3.09
C LEU A 161 18.64 -4.69 -3.79
N GLY A 162 18.19 -5.86 -3.34
CA GLY A 162 18.45 -7.16 -3.97
C GLY A 162 17.93 -7.31 -5.39
N LEU A 163 17.00 -6.44 -5.85
CA LEU A 163 16.58 -6.39 -7.24
C LEU A 163 17.57 -5.69 -8.17
N ALA A 164 18.52 -4.93 -7.63
CA ALA A 164 19.43 -4.13 -8.41
C ALA A 164 20.20 -4.88 -9.52
N PRO A 165 20.72 -6.12 -9.27
CA PRO A 165 21.40 -6.89 -10.32
C PRO A 165 20.48 -7.24 -11.50
N THR A 166 19.18 -7.42 -11.28
CA THR A 166 18.23 -7.78 -12.34
C THR A 166 18.01 -6.65 -13.34
N PHE A 167 18.19 -5.40 -12.91
CA PHE A 167 18.05 -4.22 -13.76
C PHE A 167 19.38 -3.83 -14.49
N LYS A 168 20.42 -4.68 -14.41
CA LYS A 168 21.73 -4.44 -15.04
C LYS A 168 22.27 -3.02 -14.80
N LEU A 169 22.02 -2.50 -13.62
CA LEU A 169 22.51 -1.19 -13.22
C LEU A 169 24.05 -1.30 -13.05
N SER A 170 24.76 -0.97 -14.10
CA SER A 170 26.23 -0.98 -14.15
C SER A 170 26.75 0.44 -14.10
N GLY A 171 27.67 0.69 -13.18
CA GLY A 171 28.40 1.96 -13.06
C GLY A 171 29.08 2.09 -11.72
N PRO A 172 30.27 2.71 -11.65
CA PRO A 172 31.00 2.89 -10.39
C PRO A 172 30.18 3.69 -9.37
N GLU A 173 29.39 4.67 -9.81
CA GLU A 173 28.48 5.44 -8.96
C GLU A 173 27.43 4.56 -8.26
N TYR A 174 26.94 3.54 -8.96
CA TYR A 174 25.91 2.66 -8.43
C TYR A 174 26.47 1.66 -7.43
N ASN A 175 27.64 1.09 -7.72
CA ASN A 175 28.35 0.20 -6.80
C ASN A 175 28.73 0.92 -5.50
N ASN A 176 29.23 2.14 -5.59
CA ASN A 176 29.51 2.97 -4.42
C ASN A 176 28.25 3.27 -3.63
N PHE A 177 27.14 3.59 -4.31
CA PHE A 177 25.86 3.85 -3.68
C PHE A 177 25.31 2.61 -2.94
N LEU A 178 25.38 1.40 -3.54
CA LEU A 178 24.97 0.16 -2.87
C LEU A 178 25.83 -0.12 -1.64
N VAL A 179 27.15 0.03 -1.77
CA VAL A 179 28.09 -0.14 -0.65
C VAL A 179 27.78 0.85 0.48
N ASP A 180 27.55 2.12 0.15
CA ASP A 180 27.23 3.16 1.15
C ASP A 180 25.83 2.98 1.77
N SER A 181 24.87 2.39 1.02
CA SER A 181 23.54 2.07 1.54
C SER A 181 23.53 0.88 2.52
N VAL A 182 24.58 0.06 2.53
CA VAL A 182 24.74 -1.12 3.39
C VAL A 182 25.75 -0.89 4.50
N LYS A 183 26.57 0.16 4.44
CA LYS A 183 27.45 0.57 5.55
C LYS A 183 26.62 1.21 6.65
N TRP A 184 26.52 0.53 7.77
CA TRP A 184 25.83 0.91 9.02
C TRP A 184 26.81 1.38 10.07
#